data_a9a8d9b41feefdcd9774abc9de633ddb
#
_entry.id   a9a8d9b41feefdcd9774abc9de633ddb
#
_cell.length_a   1.000
_cell.length_b   1.000
_cell.length_c   1.000
_cell.angle_alpha   90.00
_cell.angle_beta   90.00
_cell.angle_gamma   90.00
#
_symmetry.space_group_name_H-M   'P 1'
#
loop_
_entity.id
_entity.type
_entity.pdbx_description
1 polymer ?
#
loop_
_entity_poly.entity_id
_entity_poly.type
_entity_poly.pdbx_seq_one_letter_code
_entity_poly.pdbx_strand_id
1 'polypeptide(L)'
;GATVREVTSGCICCSLQGNFKNALIDILSTQDIDQIYIEPSGVSKLSEILYTCDDDDITSKAYISMIITIVDAMQAPMAIKNFGPFFKDQIKHCYAILLTHIEDEKQVEKAKQLIVELAPHTPIYTDVDALQQDINQLKSNTHKAHEHDSETCSCHTCNDSENYNGVHHDNHNHHDHDGHHHEHQPFVTHTFHNLQSLDDTQWIDFCNNLPSTILRVKGIIPTASGPMELQYTPQSCAITAT
;
A
#
# COMPACT_ATOMS: atom_id res chain seq x y z
N GLY A 1 -12.78 -3.18 -20.57
CA GLY A 1 -11.45 -2.59 -20.29
C GLY A 1 -11.39 -2.06 -18.87
N ALA A 2 -10.22 -1.97 -18.26
CA ALA A 2 -10.07 -1.42 -16.92
C ALA A 2 -10.14 0.11 -16.97
N THR A 3 -10.87 0.72 -16.03
CA THR A 3 -10.86 2.18 -15.82
C THR A 3 -9.96 2.48 -14.63
N VAL A 4 -9.03 3.41 -14.78
CA VAL A 4 -8.13 3.85 -13.71
C VAL A 4 -8.64 5.18 -13.17
N ARG A 5 -8.79 5.29 -11.84
CA ARG A 5 -9.03 6.54 -11.12
C ARG A 5 -7.89 6.79 -10.15
N GLU A 6 -7.30 7.96 -10.20
CA GLU A 6 -6.32 8.41 -9.23
C GLU A 6 -7.00 9.33 -8.22
N VAL A 7 -6.88 8.99 -6.94
CA VAL A 7 -7.35 9.82 -5.83
C VAL A 7 -6.17 10.55 -5.25
N THR A 8 -5.92 11.76 -5.72
CA THR A 8 -4.86 12.63 -5.21
C THR A 8 -5.42 13.48 -4.07
N SER A 9 -4.80 13.43 -2.91
CA SER A 9 -5.14 14.27 -1.78
C SER A 9 -4.02 15.24 -1.46
N GLY A 10 -4.37 16.52 -1.44
CA GLY A 10 -3.47 17.58 -1.03
C GLY A 10 -3.56 17.86 0.47
N CYS A 11 -3.21 17.05 1.35
CA CYS A 11 -2.99 17.14 2.80
C CYS A 11 -3.41 15.87 3.52
N ILE A 12 -2.44 15.25 4.17
CA ILE A 12 -2.46 13.84 4.59
C ILE A 12 -3.35 13.56 5.82
N CYS A 13 -3.86 14.54 6.55
CA CYS A 13 -4.32 14.27 7.93
C CYS A 13 -5.83 14.08 8.15
N CYS A 14 -6.73 14.62 7.35
CA CYS A 14 -8.18 14.49 7.60
C CYS A 14 -9.05 14.37 6.35
N SER A 15 -8.52 14.68 5.17
CA SER A 15 -9.27 14.67 3.91
C SER A 15 -9.12 13.38 3.11
N LEU A 16 -8.13 12.55 3.44
CA LEU A 16 -7.82 11.32 2.69
C LEU A 16 -8.92 10.27 2.87
N GLN A 17 -9.30 9.97 4.10
CA GLN A 17 -10.32 8.97 4.38
C GLN A 17 -11.67 9.38 3.80
N GLY A 18 -12.08 10.64 3.98
CA GLY A 18 -13.33 11.16 3.43
C GLY A 18 -13.35 11.18 1.90
N ASN A 19 -12.26 11.61 1.26
CA ASN A 19 -12.16 11.64 -0.20
C ASN A 19 -12.09 10.22 -0.79
N PHE A 20 -11.36 9.32 -0.15
CA PHE A 20 -11.28 7.92 -0.57
C PHE A 20 -12.61 7.20 -0.40
N LYS A 21 -13.27 7.34 0.77
CA LYS A 21 -14.61 6.80 1.03
C LYS A 21 -15.61 7.29 -0.03
N ASN A 22 -15.68 8.59 -0.27
CA ASN A 22 -16.61 9.17 -1.23
C ASN A 22 -16.33 8.70 -2.65
N ALA A 23 -15.05 8.61 -3.06
CA ALA A 23 -14.68 8.10 -4.36
C ALA A 23 -15.08 6.63 -4.55
N LEU A 24 -14.92 5.81 -3.51
CA LEU A 24 -15.29 4.41 -3.55
C LEU A 24 -16.82 4.22 -3.61
N ILE A 25 -17.57 4.98 -2.81
CA ILE A 25 -19.04 5.00 -2.84
C ILE A 25 -19.55 5.44 -4.22
N ASP A 26 -18.95 6.49 -4.80
CA ASP A 26 -19.30 6.97 -6.14
C ASP A 26 -19.09 5.88 -7.20
N ILE A 27 -17.95 5.21 -7.18
CA ILE A 27 -17.64 4.09 -8.08
C ILE A 27 -18.68 2.99 -7.92
N LEU A 28 -18.94 2.53 -6.69
CA LEU A 28 -19.89 1.45 -6.40
C LEU A 28 -21.35 1.81 -6.71
N SER A 29 -21.67 3.09 -6.79
CA SER A 29 -23.04 3.55 -7.03
C SER A 29 -23.32 3.87 -8.50
N THR A 30 -22.29 4.25 -9.25
CA THR A 30 -22.45 4.77 -10.62
C THR A 30 -22.01 3.82 -11.71
N GLN A 31 -21.30 2.74 -11.36
CA GLN A 31 -20.73 1.81 -12.32
C GLN A 31 -21.13 0.38 -11.99
N ASP A 32 -21.43 -0.40 -13.03
CA ASP A 32 -21.56 -1.87 -12.93
C ASP A 32 -20.17 -2.47 -13.03
N ILE A 33 -19.60 -2.84 -11.88
CA ILE A 33 -18.20 -3.25 -11.74
C ILE A 33 -18.13 -4.61 -11.06
N ASP A 34 -17.42 -5.55 -11.68
CA ASP A 34 -17.18 -6.87 -11.11
C ASP A 34 -16.09 -6.85 -10.04
N GLN A 35 -15.07 -5.98 -10.18
CA GLN A 35 -13.90 -5.96 -9.31
C GLN A 35 -13.23 -4.59 -9.26
N ILE A 36 -12.79 -4.20 -8.07
CA ILE A 36 -12.00 -2.99 -7.83
C ILE A 36 -10.64 -3.40 -7.27
N TYR A 37 -9.59 -2.86 -7.87
CA TYR A 37 -8.23 -2.95 -7.34
C TYR A 37 -7.85 -1.61 -6.72
N ILE A 38 -7.40 -1.65 -5.46
CA ILE A 38 -6.96 -0.48 -4.72
C ILE A 38 -5.45 -0.58 -4.53
N GLU A 39 -4.70 0.36 -5.07
CA GLU A 39 -3.26 0.49 -4.86
C GLU A 39 -2.99 1.72 -4.00
N PRO A 40 -2.76 1.54 -2.68
CA PRO A 40 -2.37 2.64 -1.82
C PRO A 40 -0.92 3.07 -2.06
N SER A 41 -0.61 4.29 -1.65
CA SER A 41 0.80 4.73 -1.57
C SER A 41 1.59 3.82 -0.62
N GLY A 42 2.86 3.53 -0.94
CA GLY A 42 3.76 2.75 -0.07
C GLY A 42 4.00 3.35 1.33
N VAL A 43 3.51 4.56 1.57
CA VAL A 43 3.56 5.28 2.85
C VAL A 43 2.16 5.48 3.46
N SER A 44 1.21 4.68 3.04
CA SER A 44 -0.13 4.63 3.65
C SER A 44 -0.19 3.52 4.69
N LYS A 45 -0.96 3.73 5.74
CA LYS A 45 -1.32 2.65 6.65
C LYS A 45 -2.43 1.82 6.03
N LEU A 46 -2.18 0.54 5.86
CA LEU A 46 -3.16 -0.40 5.31
C LEU A 46 -4.38 -0.52 6.23
N SER A 47 -4.15 -0.51 7.55
CA SER A 47 -5.21 -0.52 8.55
C SER A 47 -6.24 0.61 8.38
N GLU A 48 -5.81 1.82 8.03
CA GLU A 48 -6.72 2.96 7.80
C GLU A 48 -7.57 2.78 6.53
N ILE A 49 -7.01 2.16 5.50
CA ILE A 49 -7.74 1.83 4.27
C ILE A 49 -8.77 0.75 4.54
N LEU A 50 -8.39 -0.30 5.27
CA LEU A 50 -9.28 -1.39 5.66
C LEU A 50 -10.44 -0.86 6.53
N TYR A 51 -10.14 0.00 7.49
CA TYR A 51 -11.16 0.66 8.30
C TYR A 51 -12.17 1.45 7.44
N THR A 52 -11.68 2.16 6.42
CA THR A 52 -12.57 2.89 5.50
C THR A 52 -13.41 1.93 4.65
N CYS A 53 -12.85 0.80 4.22
CA CYS A 53 -13.58 -0.21 3.46
C CYS A 53 -14.61 -0.98 4.28
N ASP A 54 -14.48 -0.98 5.62
CA ASP A 54 -15.43 -1.62 6.55
C ASP A 54 -16.67 -0.75 6.87
N ASP A 55 -16.80 0.39 6.22
CA ASP A 55 -17.95 1.27 6.36
C ASP A 55 -19.22 0.66 5.75
N ASP A 56 -20.35 0.82 6.43
CA ASP A 56 -21.65 0.23 6.04
C ASP A 56 -22.08 0.58 4.61
N ASP A 57 -21.81 1.81 4.16
CA ASP A 57 -22.13 2.25 2.79
C ASP A 57 -21.32 1.48 1.72
N ILE A 58 -20.16 0.94 2.09
CA ILE A 58 -19.30 0.16 1.21
C ILE A 58 -19.61 -1.33 1.35
N THR A 59 -19.66 -1.86 2.58
CA THR A 59 -19.84 -3.29 2.85
C THR A 59 -21.19 -3.81 2.39
N SER A 60 -22.21 -2.94 2.31
CA SER A 60 -23.51 -3.27 1.70
C SER A 60 -23.45 -3.55 0.18
N LYS A 61 -22.36 -3.17 -0.50
CA LYS A 61 -22.20 -3.26 -1.97
C LYS A 61 -21.00 -4.07 -2.42
N ALA A 62 -19.96 -4.15 -1.59
CA ALA A 62 -18.70 -4.80 -1.92
C ALA A 62 -18.05 -5.39 -0.68
N TYR A 63 -17.16 -6.35 -0.87
CA TYR A 63 -16.34 -6.92 0.20
C TYR A 63 -14.88 -7.01 -0.24
N ILE A 64 -13.97 -6.99 0.72
CA ILE A 64 -12.55 -7.18 0.45
C ILE A 64 -12.30 -8.65 0.20
N SER A 65 -11.92 -9.01 -1.02
CA SER A 65 -11.66 -10.40 -1.40
C SER A 65 -10.23 -10.85 -1.16
N MET A 66 -9.27 -9.90 -1.16
CA MET A 66 -7.84 -10.19 -1.01
C MET A 66 -7.05 -8.95 -0.64
N ILE A 67 -6.03 -9.13 0.18
CA ILE A 67 -5.09 -8.09 0.58
C ILE A 67 -3.67 -8.63 0.38
N ILE A 68 -2.91 -8.01 -0.51
CA ILE A 68 -1.56 -8.43 -0.84
C ILE A 68 -0.60 -7.27 -0.57
N THR A 69 0.46 -7.52 0.20
CA THR A 69 1.58 -6.58 0.34
C THR A 69 2.72 -7.00 -0.57
N ILE A 70 3.15 -6.09 -1.44
CA ILE A 70 4.32 -6.31 -2.31
C ILE A 70 5.53 -5.74 -1.60
N VAL A 71 6.57 -6.56 -1.41
CA VAL A 71 7.80 -6.18 -0.72
C VAL A 71 8.99 -6.39 -1.64
N ASP A 72 9.74 -5.32 -1.87
CA ASP A 72 11.05 -5.38 -2.51
C ASP A 72 12.06 -6.01 -1.53
N ALA A 73 12.55 -7.22 -1.84
CA ALA A 73 13.45 -7.97 -0.96
C ALA A 73 14.79 -7.23 -0.73
N MET A 74 15.26 -6.49 -1.73
CA MET A 74 16.49 -5.69 -1.62
C MET A 74 16.31 -4.49 -0.69
N GLN A 75 15.09 -3.93 -0.63
CA GLN A 75 14.76 -2.72 0.11
C GLN A 75 14.19 -2.99 1.51
N ALA A 76 13.72 -4.18 1.79
CA ALA A 76 13.03 -4.51 3.04
C ALA A 76 13.78 -4.05 4.31
N PRO A 77 15.12 -4.25 4.46
CA PRO A 77 15.86 -3.78 5.62
C PRO A 77 15.89 -2.24 5.75
N MET A 78 15.91 -1.53 4.61
CA MET A 78 15.89 -0.08 4.59
C MET A 78 14.47 0.46 4.80
N ALA A 79 13.48 -0.21 4.22
CA ALA A 79 12.08 0.15 4.36
C ALA A 79 11.62 0.10 5.83
N ILE A 80 11.97 -0.94 6.57
CA ILE A 80 11.64 -1.03 8.00
C ILE A 80 12.33 0.05 8.83
N LYS A 81 13.56 0.43 8.46
CA LYS A 81 14.32 1.47 9.15
C LYS A 81 13.73 2.86 8.90
N ASN A 82 13.39 3.17 7.66
CA ASN A 82 12.98 4.50 7.24
C ASN A 82 11.46 4.72 7.37
N PHE A 83 10.67 3.66 7.16
CA PHE A 83 9.21 3.69 7.09
C PHE A 83 8.56 2.70 8.06
N GLY A 84 9.27 2.37 9.15
CA GLY A 84 8.92 1.30 10.07
C GLY A 84 7.44 1.21 10.46
N PRO A 85 6.76 2.30 10.86
CA PRO A 85 5.34 2.26 11.20
C PRO A 85 4.45 1.80 10.03
N PHE A 86 4.67 2.33 8.83
CA PHE A 86 3.90 1.99 7.63
C PHE A 86 4.22 0.59 7.14
N PHE A 87 5.52 0.24 7.04
CA PHE A 87 5.96 -1.09 6.64
C PHE A 87 5.38 -2.17 7.55
N LYS A 88 5.46 -1.96 8.88
CA LYS A 88 4.92 -2.91 9.86
C LYS A 88 3.40 -3.04 9.75
N ASP A 89 2.71 -1.93 9.54
CA ASP A 89 1.26 -1.91 9.38
C ASP A 89 0.82 -2.70 8.15
N GLN A 90 1.48 -2.47 7.01
CA GLN A 90 1.21 -3.17 5.76
C GLN A 90 1.48 -4.69 5.85
N ILE A 91 2.56 -5.08 6.54
CA ILE A 91 2.90 -6.50 6.76
C ILE A 91 1.88 -7.19 7.68
N LYS A 92 1.41 -6.50 8.73
CA LYS A 92 0.50 -7.10 9.72
C LYS A 92 -0.93 -7.27 9.24
N HIS A 93 -1.37 -6.44 8.31
CA HIS A 93 -2.77 -6.41 7.87
C HIS A 93 -3.00 -7.03 6.49
N CYS A 94 -1.99 -7.64 5.87
CA CYS A 94 -2.16 -8.34 4.61
C CYS A 94 -2.46 -9.83 4.79
N TYR A 95 -3.13 -10.40 3.80
CA TYR A 95 -3.36 -11.83 3.71
C TYR A 95 -2.12 -12.57 3.22
N ALA A 96 -1.44 -12.02 2.21
CA ALA A 96 -0.26 -12.61 1.60
C ALA A 96 0.79 -11.54 1.28
N ILE A 97 2.04 -11.97 1.19
CA ILE A 97 3.17 -11.13 0.83
C ILE A 97 3.80 -11.68 -0.44
N LEU A 98 3.99 -10.82 -1.43
CA LEU A 98 4.76 -11.11 -2.63
C LEU A 98 6.12 -10.41 -2.56
N LEU A 99 7.20 -11.18 -2.55
CA LEU A 99 8.55 -10.63 -2.66
C LEU A 99 8.90 -10.40 -4.13
N THR A 100 9.46 -9.23 -4.39
CA THR A 100 10.05 -8.86 -5.69
C THR A 100 11.55 -8.62 -5.54
N HIS A 101 12.30 -8.46 -6.65
CA HIS A 101 13.76 -8.30 -6.67
C HIS A 101 14.45 -9.40 -5.87
N ILE A 102 14.22 -10.64 -6.32
CA ILE A 102 14.62 -11.87 -5.62
C ILE A 102 15.95 -12.45 -6.12
N GLU A 103 16.75 -11.71 -6.85
CA GLU A 103 17.99 -12.16 -7.49
C GLU A 103 19.10 -12.45 -6.46
N ASP A 104 19.07 -11.82 -5.29
CA ASP A 104 20.03 -12.06 -4.20
C ASP A 104 19.37 -12.89 -3.09
N GLU A 105 19.71 -14.18 -3.04
CA GLU A 105 19.17 -15.11 -2.04
C GLU A 105 19.39 -14.65 -0.59
N LYS A 106 20.52 -13.97 -0.29
CA LYS A 106 20.81 -13.48 1.06
C LYS A 106 19.89 -12.35 1.46
N GLN A 107 19.54 -11.46 0.54
CA GLN A 107 18.60 -10.38 0.81
C GLN A 107 17.17 -10.92 0.91
N VAL A 108 16.80 -11.87 0.06
CA VAL A 108 15.52 -12.59 0.15
C VAL A 108 15.35 -13.22 1.52
N GLU A 109 16.37 -13.94 2.01
CA GLU A 109 16.31 -14.58 3.33
C GLU A 109 16.19 -13.56 4.47
N LYS A 110 16.93 -12.45 4.41
CA LYS A 110 16.78 -11.35 5.39
C LYS A 110 15.39 -10.73 5.35
N ALA A 111 14.85 -10.50 4.15
CA ALA A 111 13.49 -9.97 4.01
C ALA A 111 12.46 -10.92 4.60
N LYS A 112 12.56 -12.23 4.34
CA LYS A 112 11.71 -13.26 4.94
C LYS A 112 11.79 -13.28 6.46
N GLN A 113 12.99 -13.21 7.03
CA GLN A 113 13.17 -13.17 8.49
C GLN A 113 12.47 -11.96 9.10
N LEU A 114 12.66 -10.76 8.54
CA LEU A 114 11.98 -9.54 9.00
C LEU A 114 10.46 -9.64 8.93
N ILE A 115 9.95 -10.26 7.86
CA ILE A 115 8.50 -10.46 7.69
C ILE A 115 7.96 -11.45 8.71
N VAL A 116 8.62 -12.58 8.89
CA VAL A 116 8.21 -13.64 9.85
C VAL A 116 8.21 -13.11 11.29
N GLU A 117 9.16 -12.24 11.66
CA GLU A 117 9.15 -11.58 12.96
C GLU A 117 7.92 -10.68 13.19
N LEU A 118 7.39 -10.08 12.12
CA LEU A 118 6.24 -9.17 12.19
C LEU A 118 4.89 -9.89 12.04
N ALA A 119 4.85 -10.92 11.19
CA ALA A 119 3.66 -11.66 10.82
C ALA A 119 4.00 -13.15 10.56
N PRO A 120 4.17 -13.97 11.62
CA PRO A 120 4.70 -15.33 11.51
C PRO A 120 3.80 -16.30 10.74
N HIS A 121 2.52 -15.99 10.56
CA HIS A 121 1.55 -16.84 9.89
C HIS A 121 1.17 -16.36 8.48
N THR A 122 1.69 -15.21 8.05
CA THR A 122 1.38 -14.67 6.71
C THR A 122 2.18 -15.39 5.64
N PRO A 123 1.53 -15.98 4.63
CA PRO A 123 2.23 -16.67 3.54
C PRO A 123 3.07 -15.69 2.72
N ILE A 124 4.28 -16.14 2.35
CA ILE A 124 5.25 -15.36 1.58
C ILE A 124 5.50 -16.06 0.25
N TYR A 125 5.28 -15.37 -0.84
CA TYR A 125 5.48 -15.83 -2.21
C TYR A 125 6.64 -15.09 -2.85
N THR A 126 7.37 -15.79 -3.70
CA THR A 126 8.41 -15.24 -4.59
C THR A 126 8.03 -15.40 -6.05
N ASP A 127 6.90 -16.03 -6.30
CA ASP A 127 6.36 -16.31 -7.63
C ASP A 127 4.90 -15.89 -7.70
N VAL A 128 4.56 -15.13 -8.75
CA VAL A 128 3.21 -14.62 -8.99
C VAL A 128 2.24 -15.74 -9.32
N ASP A 129 2.69 -16.75 -10.06
CA ASP A 129 1.82 -17.87 -10.47
C ASP A 129 1.42 -18.71 -9.25
N ALA A 130 2.35 -18.96 -8.32
CA ALA A 130 2.07 -19.64 -7.07
C ALA A 130 1.05 -18.86 -6.22
N LEU A 131 1.22 -17.55 -6.06
CA LEU A 131 0.26 -16.68 -5.38
C LEU A 131 -1.10 -16.73 -6.06
N GLN A 132 -1.16 -16.66 -7.39
CA GLN A 132 -2.40 -16.68 -8.15
C GLN A 132 -3.15 -18.02 -8.01
N GLN A 133 -2.43 -19.13 -7.96
CA GLN A 133 -3.01 -20.46 -7.74
C GLN A 133 -3.68 -20.54 -6.37
N ASP A 134 -3.02 -20.03 -5.32
CA ASP A 134 -3.56 -20.02 -3.97
C ASP A 134 -4.81 -19.15 -3.87
N ILE A 135 -4.78 -17.95 -4.45
CA ILE A 135 -5.96 -17.07 -4.54
C ILE A 135 -7.13 -17.77 -5.24
N ASN A 136 -6.88 -18.47 -6.32
CA ASN A 136 -7.94 -19.18 -7.06
C ASN A 136 -8.53 -20.34 -6.25
N GLN A 137 -7.70 -21.05 -5.48
CA GLN A 137 -8.17 -22.11 -4.58
C GLN A 137 -9.05 -21.56 -3.46
N LEU A 138 -8.68 -20.42 -2.87
CA LEU A 138 -9.50 -19.76 -1.85
C LEU A 138 -10.86 -19.33 -2.41
N LYS A 139 -10.89 -18.67 -3.57
CA LYS A 139 -12.13 -18.27 -4.24
C LYS A 139 -13.04 -19.49 -4.54
N SER A 140 -12.47 -20.61 -4.93
CA SER A 140 -13.24 -21.82 -5.21
C SER A 140 -13.83 -22.46 -3.95
N ASN A 141 -13.15 -22.34 -2.82
CA ASN A 141 -13.60 -22.87 -1.55
C ASN A 141 -14.70 -21.99 -0.91
N THR A 142 -14.65 -20.67 -1.08
CA THR A 142 -15.71 -19.77 -0.61
C THR A 142 -17.02 -19.96 -1.36
N HIS A 143 -16.98 -20.27 -2.66
CA HIS A 143 -18.20 -20.60 -3.42
C HIS A 143 -18.86 -21.91 -2.98
N LYS A 144 -18.09 -22.88 -2.46
CA LYS A 144 -18.65 -24.14 -1.94
C LYS A 144 -19.24 -23.99 -0.54
N ALA A 145 -18.81 -23.02 0.25
CA ALA A 145 -19.31 -22.81 1.61
C ALA A 145 -20.71 -22.17 1.66
N HIS A 146 -21.19 -21.55 0.59
CA HIS A 146 -22.55 -21.00 0.52
C HIS A 146 -23.65 -22.02 0.19
N GLU A 147 -23.30 -23.28 -0.12
CA GLU A 147 -24.27 -24.37 -0.38
C GLU A 147 -24.47 -25.31 0.82
N HIS A 148 -23.81 -25.10 1.95
CA HIS A 148 -23.93 -25.97 3.13
C HIS A 148 -24.58 -25.27 4.32
N ASP A 149 -25.58 -25.98 4.88
CA ASP A 149 -26.34 -25.67 6.08
C ASP A 149 -25.51 -25.15 7.26
N SER A 150 -26.11 -24.25 8.00
CA SER A 150 -25.56 -23.34 9.02
C SER A 150 -25.05 -23.98 10.32
N GLU A 151 -24.63 -25.24 10.36
CA GLU A 151 -24.29 -25.87 11.66
C GLU A 151 -22.82 -26.32 11.87
N THR A 152 -21.95 -26.27 10.86
CA THR A 152 -20.53 -26.63 11.07
C THR A 152 -19.58 -25.90 10.12
N CYS A 153 -19.39 -24.60 10.28
CA CYS A 153 -18.35 -23.89 9.56
C CYS A 153 -17.08 -23.77 10.42
N SER A 154 -16.01 -24.52 10.09
CA SER A 154 -14.68 -24.41 10.68
C SER A 154 -13.71 -23.61 9.80
N CYS A 155 -14.16 -22.54 9.14
CA CYS A 155 -13.27 -21.66 8.38
C CYS A 155 -12.62 -20.64 9.32
N HIS A 156 -11.35 -20.32 9.10
CA HIS A 156 -10.60 -19.33 9.89
C HIS A 156 -11.26 -17.95 9.97
N THR A 157 -12.05 -17.59 8.95
CA THR A 157 -12.79 -16.32 8.89
C THR A 157 -13.99 -16.27 9.86
N CYS A 158 -14.52 -17.42 10.28
CA CYS A 158 -15.67 -17.47 11.20
C CYS A 158 -15.25 -17.56 12.67
N ASN A 159 -13.99 -17.92 12.96
CA ASN A 159 -13.49 -18.07 14.33
C ASN A 159 -12.94 -16.77 14.93
N ASP A 160 -12.62 -15.76 14.10
CA ASP A 160 -12.12 -14.48 14.59
C ASP A 160 -13.21 -13.47 14.95
N SER A 161 -14.50 -13.78 14.69
CA SER A 161 -15.63 -12.92 15.05
C SER A 161 -16.02 -12.99 16.54
N GLU A 162 -15.42 -13.87 17.33
CA GLU A 162 -15.72 -13.92 18.78
C GLU A 162 -14.83 -13.01 19.65
N ASN A 163 -13.84 -12.32 19.10
CA ASN A 163 -12.95 -11.44 19.88
C ASN A 163 -13.12 -9.94 19.59
N TYR A 164 -14.17 -9.56 18.90
CA TYR A 164 -14.59 -8.16 18.76
C TYR A 164 -15.87 -7.87 19.54
N ASN A 165 -15.89 -8.28 20.80
CA ASN A 165 -16.96 -7.92 21.71
C ASN A 165 -16.65 -6.64 22.47
N GLY A 166 -17.39 -5.62 22.12
CA GLY A 166 -17.93 -4.70 23.09
C GLY A 166 -17.01 -3.61 23.58
N VAL A 167 -16.95 -2.52 22.90
CA VAL A 167 -16.82 -1.24 23.59
C VAL A 167 -18.21 -0.63 23.70
N HIS A 168 -18.78 -0.74 24.90
CA HIS A 168 -19.99 -0.03 25.30
C HIS A 168 -19.84 1.46 25.06
N HIS A 169 -20.85 2.04 24.40
CA HIS A 169 -21.13 3.45 24.47
C HIS A 169 -21.42 3.85 25.89
N ASP A 170 -20.48 4.47 26.55
CA ASP A 170 -20.76 5.34 27.68
C ASP A 170 -20.47 6.78 27.29
N ASN A 171 -21.56 7.52 27.36
CA ASN A 171 -21.71 8.94 27.12
C ASN A 171 -21.02 9.72 28.24
N HIS A 172 -19.83 10.33 28.03
CA HIS A 172 -19.31 11.36 28.92
C HIS A 172 -18.62 12.50 28.18
N ASN A 173 -19.26 13.64 28.28
CA ASN A 173 -18.81 15.02 28.44
C ASN A 173 -17.44 15.46 27.89
N HIS A 174 -17.52 16.47 27.05
CA HIS A 174 -16.53 17.48 26.73
C HIS A 174 -15.51 17.74 27.81
N HIS A 175 -14.23 17.57 27.46
CA HIS A 175 -13.14 18.40 27.91
C HIS A 175 -12.23 18.69 26.72
N ASP A 176 -12.18 19.96 26.34
CA ASP A 176 -11.21 20.55 25.45
C ASP A 176 -9.80 20.31 26.01
N HIS A 177 -9.01 19.50 25.30
CA HIS A 177 -7.55 19.56 25.39
C HIS A 177 -7.02 19.68 23.96
N ASP A 178 -6.66 20.91 23.60
CA ASP A 178 -5.75 21.24 22.52
C ASP A 178 -4.41 20.55 22.75
N GLY A 179 -4.32 19.30 22.35
CA GLY A 179 -3.10 18.55 22.16
C GLY A 179 -2.76 18.52 20.69
N HIS A 180 -2.05 19.52 20.18
CA HIS A 180 -1.41 19.45 18.88
C HIS A 180 -0.38 18.30 18.91
N HIS A 181 -0.82 17.09 18.62
CA HIS A 181 0.08 16.03 18.17
C HIS A 181 0.58 16.41 16.79
N HIS A 182 1.76 17.02 16.72
CA HIS A 182 2.53 17.09 15.50
C HIS A 182 2.85 15.65 15.08
N GLU A 183 1.99 15.05 14.25
CA GLU A 183 2.39 13.85 13.51
C GLU A 183 3.57 14.27 12.63
N HIS A 184 4.75 13.79 13.00
CA HIS A 184 5.94 13.96 12.19
C HIS A 184 5.66 13.34 10.83
N GLN A 185 5.52 14.17 9.79
CA GLN A 185 5.48 13.67 8.43
C GLN A 185 6.79 12.93 8.17
N PRO A 186 6.75 11.63 7.85
CA PRO A 186 7.97 10.84 7.68
C PRO A 186 8.77 11.24 6.44
N PHE A 187 8.20 12.11 5.59
CA PHE A 187 8.82 12.60 4.37
C PHE A 187 8.64 14.09 4.21
N VAL A 188 9.65 14.69 3.58
CA VAL A 188 9.59 16.05 3.08
C VAL A 188 9.68 15.97 1.56
N THR A 189 8.72 16.58 0.88
CA THR A 189 8.75 16.71 -0.57
C THR A 189 9.17 18.13 -0.95
N HIS A 190 10.14 18.22 -1.84
CA HIS A 190 10.58 19.49 -2.42
C HIS A 190 10.30 19.49 -3.91
N THR A 191 9.72 20.58 -4.41
CA THR A 191 9.50 20.78 -5.85
C THR A 191 10.43 21.88 -6.34
N PHE A 192 11.13 21.62 -7.42
CA PHE A 192 12.03 22.57 -8.05
C PHE A 192 11.48 22.98 -9.42
N HIS A 193 11.59 24.25 -9.74
CA HIS A 193 11.19 24.83 -11.02
C HIS A 193 12.37 25.54 -11.66
N ASN A 194 12.29 25.80 -12.96
CA ASN A 194 13.30 26.54 -13.71
C ASN A 194 14.71 25.93 -13.62
N LEU A 195 14.80 24.62 -13.77
CA LEU A 195 16.06 23.90 -13.76
C LEU A 195 16.93 24.31 -14.96
N GLN A 196 18.25 24.32 -14.76
CA GLN A 196 19.20 24.53 -15.84
C GLN A 196 19.24 23.29 -16.74
N SER A 197 19.41 23.51 -18.05
CA SER A 197 19.61 22.39 -18.98
C SER A 197 20.99 21.78 -18.76
N LEU A 198 21.02 20.48 -18.55
CA LEU A 198 22.22 19.65 -18.47
C LEU A 198 22.13 18.57 -19.52
N ASP A 199 23.26 17.97 -19.88
CA ASP A 199 23.23 16.76 -20.69
C ASP A 199 22.86 15.52 -19.87
N ASP A 200 22.56 14.42 -20.55
CA ASP A 200 22.08 13.19 -19.89
C ASP A 200 23.13 12.62 -18.92
N THR A 201 24.43 12.74 -19.25
CA THR A 201 25.52 12.29 -18.39
C THR A 201 25.58 13.12 -17.10
N GLN A 202 25.43 14.42 -17.21
CA GLN A 202 25.41 15.33 -16.05
C GLN A 202 24.19 15.07 -15.14
N TRP A 203 23.02 14.75 -15.73
CA TRP A 203 21.86 14.37 -14.93
C TRP A 203 22.05 13.04 -14.21
N ILE A 204 22.65 12.05 -14.87
CA ILE A 204 22.99 10.76 -14.25
C ILE A 204 24.01 10.97 -13.13
N ASP A 205 25.05 11.77 -13.35
CA ASP A 205 26.05 12.09 -12.32
C ASP A 205 25.43 12.83 -11.14
N PHE A 206 24.51 13.75 -11.39
CA PHE A 206 23.73 14.42 -10.34
C PHE A 206 22.98 13.38 -9.49
N CYS A 207 22.26 12.46 -10.12
CA CYS A 207 21.51 11.41 -9.43
C CYS A 207 22.43 10.50 -8.61
N ASN A 208 23.58 10.09 -9.15
CA ASN A 208 24.53 9.21 -8.48
C ASN A 208 25.17 9.87 -7.24
N ASN A 209 25.19 11.21 -7.19
CA ASN A 209 25.74 11.97 -6.07
C ASN A 209 24.66 12.43 -5.06
N LEU A 210 23.40 12.02 -5.24
CA LEU A 210 22.35 12.35 -4.28
C LEU A 210 22.60 11.65 -2.93
N PRO A 211 22.34 12.35 -1.80
CA PRO A 211 22.43 11.74 -0.48
C PRO A 211 21.49 10.53 -0.37
N SER A 212 21.88 9.52 0.39
CA SER A 212 21.08 8.31 0.65
C SER A 212 19.72 8.59 1.34
N THR A 213 19.53 9.80 1.84
CA THR A 213 18.27 10.29 2.39
C THR A 213 17.26 10.67 1.32
N ILE A 214 17.69 10.85 0.07
CA ILE A 214 16.80 11.09 -1.07
C ILE A 214 16.29 9.75 -1.57
N LEU A 215 15.00 9.52 -1.39
CA LEU A 215 14.37 8.23 -1.68
C LEU A 215 13.83 8.15 -3.11
N ARG A 216 13.45 9.30 -3.68
CA ARG A 216 12.91 9.38 -5.04
C ARG A 216 13.09 10.78 -5.61
N VAL A 217 13.43 10.85 -6.88
CA VAL A 217 13.29 12.06 -7.70
C VAL A 217 12.50 11.70 -8.93
N LYS A 218 11.49 12.49 -9.25
CA LYS A 218 10.70 12.34 -10.47
C LYS A 218 10.35 13.72 -11.04
N GLY A 219 10.43 13.87 -12.35
CA GLY A 219 10.00 15.10 -12.99
C GLY A 219 10.46 15.21 -14.44
N ILE A 220 10.03 16.29 -15.06
CA ILE A 220 10.50 16.66 -16.40
C ILE A 220 11.73 17.55 -16.23
N ILE A 221 12.83 17.13 -16.79
CA ILE A 221 14.13 17.83 -16.77
C ILE A 221 14.46 18.39 -18.14
N PRO A 222 15.05 19.58 -18.22
CA PRO A 222 15.56 20.12 -19.47
C PRO A 222 16.89 19.45 -19.83
N THR A 223 16.98 18.90 -21.04
CA THR A 223 18.22 18.37 -21.61
C THR A 223 18.58 19.07 -22.92
N ALA A 224 19.79 18.82 -23.41
CA ALA A 224 20.23 19.36 -24.70
C ALA A 224 19.35 18.87 -25.88
N SER A 225 18.72 17.70 -25.74
CA SER A 225 17.80 17.10 -26.72
C SER A 225 16.35 17.51 -26.55
N GLY A 226 16.02 18.31 -25.53
CA GLY A 226 14.66 18.72 -25.18
C GLY A 226 14.24 18.21 -23.79
N PRO A 227 12.96 18.36 -23.42
CA PRO A 227 12.45 17.90 -22.15
C PRO A 227 12.43 16.37 -22.12
N MET A 228 12.95 15.80 -21.02
CA MET A 228 12.99 14.36 -20.77
C MET A 228 12.38 14.05 -19.40
N GLU A 229 11.83 12.86 -19.21
CA GLU A 229 11.38 12.39 -17.90
C GLU A 229 12.55 11.77 -17.13
N LEU A 230 12.83 12.29 -15.92
CA LEU A 230 13.77 11.73 -14.97
C LEU A 230 13.00 10.92 -13.92
N GLN A 231 13.42 9.67 -13.69
CA GLN A 231 13.00 8.85 -12.58
C GLN A 231 14.24 8.31 -11.86
N TYR A 232 14.36 8.63 -10.57
CA TYR A 232 15.46 8.19 -9.73
C TYR A 232 14.92 7.52 -8.47
N THR A 233 15.55 6.42 -8.13
CA THR A 233 15.53 5.77 -6.80
C THR A 233 16.97 5.48 -6.41
N PRO A 234 17.30 5.16 -5.13
CA PRO A 234 18.66 4.79 -4.74
C PRO A 234 19.28 3.62 -5.51
N GLN A 235 18.50 2.83 -6.25
CA GLN A 235 18.95 1.67 -7.03
C GLN A 235 18.94 1.91 -8.54
N SER A 236 18.26 2.94 -9.01
CA SER A 236 18.12 3.16 -10.46
C SER A 236 17.95 4.63 -10.78
N CYS A 237 18.52 5.03 -11.90
CA CYS A 237 18.28 6.32 -12.51
C CYS A 237 17.95 6.09 -13.99
N ALA A 238 16.78 6.55 -14.42
CA ALA A 238 16.30 6.47 -15.79
C ALA A 238 15.94 7.85 -16.33
N ILE A 239 16.36 8.14 -17.55
CA ILE A 239 15.99 9.32 -18.31
C ILE A 239 15.36 8.82 -19.60
N THR A 240 14.10 9.17 -19.84
CA THR A 240 13.31 8.70 -20.97
C THR A 240 12.64 9.84 -21.70
N ALA A 241 12.35 9.65 -22.97
CA ALA A 241 11.58 10.63 -23.75
C ALA A 241 10.18 10.81 -23.15
N THR A 242 9.69 12.06 -23.13
CA THR A 242 8.35 12.42 -22.66
C THR A 242 7.29 12.11 -23.70
#